data_aabc13dbdefedbcb4d6541d929f1c568
#
_entry.id   aabc13dbdefedbcb4d6541d929f1c568
#
_cell.length_a   1.000
_cell.length_b   1.000
_cell.length_c   1.000
_cell.angle_alpha   90.00
_cell.angle_beta   90.00
_cell.angle_gamma   90.00
#
_symmetry.space_group_name_H-M   'P 1'
#
loop_
_entity.id
_entity.type
_entity.pdbx_description
1 polymer ?
#
loop_
_entity_poly.entity_id
_entity_poly.type
_entity_poly.pdbx_seq_one_letter_code
_entity_poly.pdbx_strand_id
1 'polypeptide(L)'
;VVPVAKLFFSFDIVNSTVYKANTVNWPIIIKGLLDYIRRCVQREADLQGASLWRVIGDEMVFVYQIIDKRELYPAVDAIFRITQRVSLSIRTGKFFNTLEEQKLQKAEIEVLKSQEILSIKAAAWIAAISKEMKSPYDNIQTEYESDGSNIPIVEYLGRDIDTGFRLKAYTQRRRLIVSFELVCL
;
A
#
# COMPACT_ATOMS: atom_id res chain seq x y z
N VAL A 1 8.66 25.23 -13.71
CA VAL A 1 9.02 24.30 -12.62
C VAL A 1 9.02 22.91 -13.22
N VAL A 2 10.11 22.15 -13.02
CA VAL A 2 10.23 20.77 -13.52
C VAL A 2 9.33 19.88 -12.65
N PRO A 3 8.51 19.00 -13.25
CA PRO A 3 7.71 18.05 -12.49
C PRO A 3 8.60 17.10 -11.66
N VAL A 4 8.10 16.70 -10.50
CA VAL A 4 8.80 15.79 -9.59
C VAL A 4 8.24 14.38 -9.79
N ALA A 5 9.12 13.43 -10.06
CA ALA A 5 8.75 12.03 -10.17
C ALA A 5 8.40 11.45 -8.79
N LYS A 6 7.24 10.85 -8.66
CA LYS A 6 6.82 10.14 -7.46
C LYS A 6 6.39 8.72 -7.80
N LEU A 7 6.91 7.77 -7.03
CA LEU A 7 6.47 6.38 -7.02
C LEU A 7 5.31 6.26 -6.03
N PHE A 8 4.18 5.83 -6.54
CA PHE A 8 3.01 5.45 -5.75
C PHE A 8 2.97 3.94 -5.66
N PHE A 9 2.65 3.42 -4.49
CA PHE A 9 2.45 1.98 -4.33
C PHE A 9 1.41 1.69 -3.27
N SER A 10 0.67 0.61 -3.48
CA SER A 10 -0.38 0.21 -2.56
C SER A 10 -0.27 -1.25 -2.15
N PHE A 11 -0.76 -1.53 -0.94
CA PHE A 11 -1.03 -2.88 -0.46
C PHE A 11 -2.50 -2.99 -0.11
N ASP A 12 -3.15 -4.00 -0.65
CA ASP A 12 -4.59 -4.26 -0.49
C ASP A 12 -4.80 -5.67 0.06
N ILE A 13 -5.71 -5.80 1.02
CA ILE A 13 -6.03 -7.09 1.67
C ILE A 13 -7.06 -7.83 0.81
N VAL A 14 -6.65 -8.94 0.25
CA VAL A 14 -7.51 -9.79 -0.57
C VAL A 14 -8.54 -10.50 0.31
N ASN A 15 -9.79 -10.58 -0.16
CA ASN A 15 -10.94 -11.22 0.51
C ASN A 15 -11.37 -10.57 1.84
N SER A 16 -10.92 -9.35 2.12
CA SER A 16 -11.28 -8.64 3.35
C SER A 16 -12.78 -8.50 3.55
N THR A 17 -13.55 -8.26 2.47
CA THR A 17 -15.01 -8.13 2.51
C THR A 17 -15.68 -9.42 3.00
N VAL A 18 -15.29 -10.57 2.44
CA VAL A 18 -15.80 -11.88 2.87
C VAL A 18 -15.41 -12.17 4.31
N TYR A 19 -14.17 -11.85 4.66
CA TYR A 19 -13.67 -12.03 6.03
C TYR A 19 -14.46 -11.16 7.04
N LYS A 20 -14.66 -9.88 6.74
CA LYS A 20 -15.44 -8.94 7.57
C LYS A 20 -16.87 -9.42 7.79
N ALA A 21 -17.49 -10.02 6.78
CA ALA A 21 -18.87 -10.52 6.88
C ALA A 21 -19.01 -11.77 7.78
N ASN A 22 -17.93 -12.53 7.99
CA ASN A 22 -17.97 -13.82 8.67
C ASN A 22 -17.24 -13.85 10.02
N THR A 23 -16.62 -12.77 10.45
CA THR A 23 -15.78 -12.75 11.66
C THR A 23 -15.99 -11.50 12.48
N VAL A 24 -16.37 -11.66 13.75
CA VAL A 24 -16.60 -10.54 14.70
C VAL A 24 -15.30 -9.78 15.01
N ASN A 25 -14.18 -10.51 15.08
CA ASN A 25 -12.86 -9.97 15.42
C ASN A 25 -12.09 -9.35 14.23
N TRP A 26 -12.77 -9.21 13.09
CA TRP A 26 -12.13 -8.66 11.88
C TRP A 26 -11.43 -7.29 12.10
N PRO A 27 -11.94 -6.36 12.95
CA PRO A 27 -11.28 -5.06 13.10
C PRO A 27 -9.86 -5.19 13.67
N ILE A 28 -9.67 -6.11 14.63
CA ILE A 28 -8.38 -6.38 15.27
C ILE A 28 -7.38 -6.89 14.23
N ILE A 29 -7.81 -7.86 13.42
CA ILE A 29 -6.94 -8.52 12.44
C ILE A 29 -6.61 -7.58 11.28
N ILE A 30 -7.60 -6.89 10.71
CA ILE A 30 -7.38 -5.96 9.61
C ILE A 30 -6.49 -4.80 10.06
N LYS A 31 -6.80 -4.17 11.20
CA LYS A 31 -5.96 -3.10 11.77
C LYS A 31 -4.53 -3.59 12.02
N GLY A 32 -4.38 -4.74 12.66
CA GLY A 32 -3.07 -5.33 12.95
C GLY A 32 -2.28 -5.62 11.68
N LEU A 33 -2.94 -6.07 10.60
CA LEU A 33 -2.28 -6.33 9.30
C LEU A 33 -1.85 -5.03 8.62
N LEU A 34 -2.69 -3.99 8.64
CA LEU A 34 -2.31 -2.66 8.14
C LEU A 34 -1.12 -2.10 8.92
N ASP A 35 -1.13 -2.18 10.25
CA ASP A 35 0.00 -1.76 11.10
C ASP A 35 1.27 -2.58 10.83
N TYR A 36 1.13 -3.86 10.53
CA TYR A 36 2.26 -4.73 10.18
C TYR A 36 2.86 -4.34 8.82
N ILE A 37 2.04 -4.11 7.81
CA ILE A 37 2.46 -3.62 6.48
C ILE A 37 3.19 -2.28 6.63
N ARG A 38 2.60 -1.33 7.36
CA ARG A 38 3.21 -0.02 7.61
C ARG A 38 4.60 -0.14 8.22
N ARG A 39 4.76 -1.00 9.25
CA ARG A 39 6.09 -1.25 9.86
C ARG A 39 7.07 -1.88 8.89
N CYS A 40 6.61 -2.76 7.98
CA CYS A 40 7.48 -3.33 6.95
C CYS A 40 7.99 -2.25 6.00
N VAL A 41 7.14 -1.32 5.55
CA VAL A 41 7.55 -0.19 4.70
C VAL A 41 8.54 0.72 5.44
N GLN A 42 8.25 1.10 6.68
CA GLN A 42 9.10 2.00 7.46
C GLN A 42 10.50 1.44 7.76
N ARG A 43 10.66 0.11 7.75
CA ARG A 43 11.95 -0.56 8.02
C ARG A 43 12.73 -0.89 6.75
N GLU A 44 12.16 -0.68 5.59
CA GLU A 44 12.80 -1.00 4.33
C GLU A 44 13.70 0.16 3.91
N ALA A 45 15.02 -0.11 3.82
CA ALA A 45 16.02 0.92 3.52
C ALA A 45 15.81 1.56 2.13
N ASP A 46 15.42 0.74 1.14
CA ASP A 46 15.17 1.19 -0.24
C ASP A 46 13.88 2.03 -0.38
N LEU A 47 13.08 2.15 0.69
CA LEU A 47 11.88 2.98 0.76
C LEU A 47 11.99 4.06 1.85
N GLN A 48 13.22 4.40 2.26
CA GLN A 48 13.44 5.45 3.25
C GLN A 48 12.92 6.78 2.72
N GLY A 49 12.00 7.41 3.47
CA GLY A 49 11.30 8.62 3.03
C GLY A 49 9.94 8.37 2.39
N ALA A 50 9.56 7.10 2.17
CA ALA A 50 8.19 6.78 1.77
C ALA A 50 7.21 7.18 2.89
N SER A 51 6.14 7.83 2.51
CA SER A 51 5.08 8.27 3.42
C SER A 51 3.75 7.60 3.10
N LEU A 52 2.97 7.31 4.14
CA LEU A 52 1.59 6.88 3.97
C LEU A 52 0.77 8.07 3.47
N TRP A 53 0.21 7.95 2.27
CA TRP A 53 -0.66 8.97 1.70
C TRP A 53 -2.11 8.77 2.14
N ARG A 54 -2.67 7.57 1.93
CA ARG A 54 -4.08 7.27 2.23
C ARG A 54 -4.28 5.86 2.78
N VAL A 55 -5.35 5.71 3.56
CA VAL A 55 -5.96 4.41 3.85
C VAL A 55 -7.37 4.43 3.29
N ILE A 56 -7.67 3.52 2.38
CA ILE A 56 -8.97 3.40 1.70
C ILE A 56 -9.56 2.04 2.05
N GLY A 57 -10.36 1.99 3.11
CA GLY A 57 -10.89 0.73 3.63
C GLY A 57 -9.78 -0.16 4.20
N ASP A 58 -9.40 -1.17 3.47
CA ASP A 58 -8.35 -2.15 3.82
C ASP A 58 -7.12 -2.05 2.91
N GLU A 59 -7.03 -0.98 2.16
CA GLU A 59 -5.88 -0.65 1.31
C GLU A 59 -5.08 0.51 1.91
N MET A 60 -3.76 0.39 1.87
CA MET A 60 -2.82 1.46 2.20
C MET A 60 -2.11 1.91 0.94
N VAL A 61 -2.13 3.21 0.68
CA VAL A 61 -1.40 3.82 -0.44
C VAL A 61 -0.27 4.67 0.11
N PHE A 62 0.92 4.42 -0.39
CA PHE A 62 2.15 5.13 -0.04
C PHE A 62 2.64 5.96 -1.23
N VAL A 63 3.41 6.98 -0.93
CA VAL A 63 4.11 7.80 -1.91
C VAL A 63 5.58 7.93 -1.53
N TYR A 64 6.44 7.80 -2.54
CA TYR A 64 7.88 7.92 -2.42
C TYR A 64 8.41 8.86 -3.51
N GLN A 65 9.14 9.90 -3.13
CA GLN A 65 9.72 10.83 -4.10
C GLN A 65 10.99 10.22 -4.69
N ILE A 66 11.06 10.13 -6.01
CA ILE A 66 12.23 9.67 -6.74
C ILE A 66 13.12 10.87 -7.05
N ILE A 67 14.33 10.84 -6.55
CA ILE A 67 15.36 11.86 -6.83
C ILE A 67 16.27 11.38 -7.98
N ASP A 68 16.64 10.12 -7.98
CA ASP A 68 17.48 9.50 -9.01
C ASP A 68 16.76 8.25 -9.57
N LYS A 69 16.76 8.10 -10.89
CA LYS A 69 16.16 6.92 -11.54
C LYS A 69 16.74 5.58 -11.05
N ARG A 70 17.97 5.58 -10.54
CA ARG A 70 18.62 4.39 -9.96
C ARG A 70 17.92 3.88 -8.70
N GLU A 71 17.09 4.71 -8.06
CA GLU A 71 16.28 4.33 -6.89
C GLU A 71 15.06 3.48 -7.26
N LEU A 72 14.60 3.55 -8.52
CA LEU A 72 13.34 2.91 -8.94
C LEU A 72 13.39 1.39 -8.80
N TYR A 73 14.42 0.74 -9.33
CA TYR A 73 14.51 -0.72 -9.26
C TYR A 73 14.60 -1.23 -7.80
N PRO A 74 15.51 -0.70 -6.95
CA PRO A 74 15.54 -1.07 -5.54
C PRO A 74 14.20 -0.84 -4.82
N ALA A 75 13.53 0.29 -5.07
CA ALA A 75 12.24 0.60 -4.47
C ALA A 75 11.14 -0.39 -4.88
N VAL A 76 11.03 -0.72 -6.18
CA VAL A 76 10.06 -1.70 -6.69
C VAL A 76 10.35 -3.11 -6.15
N ASP A 77 11.61 -3.51 -6.11
CA ASP A 77 12.04 -4.78 -5.52
C ASP A 77 11.72 -4.83 -4.02
N ALA A 78 11.91 -3.73 -3.30
CA ALA A 78 11.53 -3.62 -1.89
C ALA A 78 10.02 -3.82 -1.68
N ILE A 79 9.17 -3.22 -2.54
CA ILE A 79 7.71 -3.43 -2.50
C ILE A 79 7.37 -4.91 -2.73
N PHE A 80 8.04 -5.56 -3.67
CA PHE A 80 7.86 -6.98 -3.92
C PHE A 80 8.30 -7.82 -2.70
N ARG A 81 9.48 -7.55 -2.12
CA ARG A 81 9.96 -8.24 -0.91
C ARG A 81 8.98 -8.08 0.27
N ILE A 82 8.42 -6.88 0.47
CA ILE A 82 7.41 -6.65 1.50
C ILE A 82 6.17 -7.50 1.22
N THR A 83 5.68 -7.54 -0.02
CA THR A 83 4.52 -8.35 -0.42
C THR A 83 4.74 -9.82 -0.10
N GLN A 84 5.92 -10.37 -0.41
CA GLN A 84 6.28 -11.75 -0.11
C GLN A 84 6.41 -12.00 1.39
N ARG A 85 7.09 -11.12 2.12
CA ARG A 85 7.30 -11.21 3.58
C ARG A 85 5.98 -11.22 4.33
N VAL A 86 5.08 -10.28 4.03
CA VAL A 86 3.76 -10.20 4.66
C VAL A 86 2.93 -11.43 4.33
N SER A 87 2.88 -11.84 3.07
CA SER A 87 2.16 -13.04 2.64
C SER A 87 2.69 -14.30 3.33
N LEU A 88 4.00 -14.44 3.45
CA LEU A 88 4.62 -15.56 4.17
C LEU A 88 4.29 -15.52 5.66
N SER A 89 4.33 -14.34 6.28
CA SER A 89 4.03 -14.16 7.69
C SER A 89 2.59 -14.54 8.03
N ILE A 90 1.63 -14.20 7.16
CA ILE A 90 0.23 -14.63 7.30
C ILE A 90 0.14 -16.16 7.20
N ARG A 91 0.68 -16.74 6.13
CA ARG A 91 0.61 -18.17 5.85
C ARG A 91 1.26 -19.04 6.94
N THR A 92 2.41 -18.62 7.45
CA THR A 92 3.12 -19.34 8.52
C THR A 92 2.56 -19.08 9.92
N GLY A 93 1.61 -18.16 10.04
CA GLY A 93 1.02 -17.76 11.32
C GLY A 93 1.88 -16.80 12.15
N LYS A 94 3.07 -16.42 11.70
CA LYS A 94 3.95 -15.47 12.42
C LYS A 94 3.28 -14.12 12.66
N PHE A 95 2.47 -13.67 11.71
CA PHE A 95 1.69 -12.45 11.88
C PHE A 95 0.74 -12.53 13.06
N PHE A 96 0.03 -13.65 13.22
CA PHE A 96 -0.96 -13.82 14.28
C PHE A 96 -0.32 -13.86 15.67
N ASN A 97 0.91 -14.33 15.80
CA ASN A 97 1.65 -14.28 17.05
C ASN A 97 1.86 -12.83 17.55
N THR A 98 1.87 -11.86 16.64
CA THR A 98 1.95 -10.45 17.02
C THR A 98 0.62 -9.88 17.53
N LEU A 99 -0.47 -10.63 17.39
CA LEU A 99 -1.83 -10.26 17.81
C LEU A 99 -2.29 -11.03 19.06
N GLU A 100 -1.50 -11.97 19.59
CA GLU A 100 -1.88 -12.83 20.74
C GLU A 100 -2.23 -12.03 21.99
N GLU A 101 -1.63 -10.86 22.19
CA GLU A 101 -2.01 -9.93 23.27
C GLU A 101 -3.44 -9.38 23.13
N GLN A 102 -4.08 -9.55 21.96
CA GLN A 102 -5.38 -8.96 21.63
C GLN A 102 -6.56 -9.93 21.71
N LYS A 103 -6.44 -11.03 22.47
CA LYS A 103 -7.54 -11.96 22.78
C LYS A 103 -8.15 -12.76 21.61
N LEU A 104 -7.37 -13.04 20.55
CA LEU A 104 -7.82 -13.96 19.52
C LEU A 104 -7.80 -15.40 20.03
N GLN A 105 -8.86 -16.16 19.73
CA GLN A 105 -8.89 -17.58 20.07
C GLN A 105 -7.96 -18.38 19.14
N LYS A 106 -7.24 -19.34 19.71
CA LYS A 106 -6.34 -20.23 18.93
C LYS A 106 -7.05 -20.91 17.76
N ALA A 107 -8.29 -21.35 17.97
CA ALA A 107 -9.11 -21.98 16.94
C ALA A 107 -9.37 -21.04 15.73
N GLU A 108 -9.63 -19.77 15.98
CA GLU A 108 -9.83 -18.76 14.93
C GLU A 108 -8.54 -18.54 14.10
N ILE A 109 -7.40 -18.48 14.78
CA ILE A 109 -6.09 -18.36 14.12
C ILE A 109 -5.81 -19.58 13.23
N GLU A 110 -6.10 -20.79 13.68
CA GLU A 110 -5.91 -22.01 12.88
C GLU A 110 -6.81 -22.04 11.63
N VAL A 111 -8.06 -21.57 11.75
CA VAL A 111 -8.96 -21.44 10.59
C VAL A 111 -8.39 -20.42 9.59
N LEU A 112 -7.93 -19.26 10.05
CA LEU A 112 -7.34 -18.25 9.20
C LEU A 112 -6.10 -18.74 8.45
N LYS A 113 -5.25 -19.53 9.12
CA LYS A 113 -4.07 -20.16 8.51
C LYS A 113 -4.46 -21.23 7.48
N SER A 114 -5.31 -22.18 7.88
CA SER A 114 -5.63 -23.36 7.07
C SER A 114 -6.39 -23.02 5.79
N GLN A 115 -7.28 -22.05 5.86
CA GLN A 115 -8.09 -21.64 4.72
C GLN A 115 -7.44 -20.54 3.85
N GLU A 116 -6.26 -20.06 4.24
CA GLU A 116 -5.57 -18.96 3.54
C GLU A 116 -6.51 -17.78 3.19
N ILE A 117 -7.47 -17.48 4.08
CA ILE A 117 -8.53 -16.50 3.84
C ILE A 117 -7.94 -15.13 3.57
N LEU A 118 -6.93 -14.75 4.37
CA LEU A 118 -6.26 -13.46 4.23
C LEU A 118 -5.00 -13.57 3.38
N SER A 119 -4.82 -12.61 2.53
CA SER A 119 -3.61 -12.42 1.74
C SER A 119 -3.49 -10.96 1.36
N ILE A 120 -2.35 -10.54 0.85
CA ILE A 120 -2.18 -9.21 0.28
C ILE A 120 -1.84 -9.29 -1.20
N LYS A 121 -2.12 -8.20 -1.90
CA LYS A 121 -1.67 -7.89 -3.25
C LYS A 121 -1.11 -6.49 -3.26
N ALA A 122 -0.26 -6.17 -4.22
CA ALA A 122 0.37 -4.86 -4.32
C ALA A 122 0.29 -4.32 -5.75
N ALA A 123 0.29 -3.00 -5.85
CA ALA A 123 0.43 -2.30 -7.13
C ALA A 123 1.44 -1.16 -6.95
N ALA A 124 2.19 -0.85 -8.02
CA ALA A 124 3.10 0.28 -8.05
C ALA A 124 3.03 0.99 -9.39
N TRP A 125 3.02 2.32 -9.36
CA TRP A 125 3.00 3.17 -10.54
C TRP A 125 3.78 4.45 -10.28
N ILE A 126 4.22 5.11 -11.34
CA ILE A 126 4.93 6.38 -11.29
C ILE A 126 4.08 7.48 -11.88
N ALA A 127 4.17 8.68 -11.33
CA ALA A 127 3.58 9.88 -11.88
C ALA A 127 4.54 11.06 -11.75
N ALA A 128 4.57 11.91 -12.76
CA ALA A 128 5.25 13.18 -12.72
C ALA A 128 4.30 14.23 -12.13
N ILE A 129 4.63 14.76 -10.96
CA ILE A 129 3.79 15.70 -10.21
C ILE A 129 4.26 17.11 -10.46
N SER A 130 3.37 17.93 -11.01
CA SER A 130 3.56 19.36 -11.24
C SER A 130 3.04 20.19 -10.06
N LYS A 131 3.63 21.33 -9.80
CA LYS A 131 3.11 22.28 -8.80
C LYS A 131 1.88 23.06 -9.30
N GLU A 132 1.78 23.22 -10.60
CA GLU A 132 0.72 23.98 -11.27
C GLU A 132 0.20 23.18 -12.47
N MET A 133 -1.09 23.23 -12.70
CA MET A 133 -1.73 22.66 -13.88
C MET A 133 -1.51 23.57 -15.08
N LYS A 134 -0.76 23.11 -16.07
CA LYS A 134 -0.51 23.81 -17.35
C LYS A 134 -1.13 23.05 -18.53
N SER A 135 -1.47 21.78 -18.32
CA SER A 135 -2.05 20.89 -19.31
C SER A 135 -3.10 20.00 -18.65
N PRO A 136 -4.15 19.59 -19.36
CA PRO A 136 -5.12 18.62 -18.85
C PRO A 136 -4.52 17.22 -18.58
N TYR A 137 -3.25 17.02 -18.98
CA TYR A 137 -2.51 15.79 -18.72
C TYR A 137 -1.60 15.87 -17.50
N ASP A 138 -1.48 17.03 -16.85
CA ASP A 138 -0.64 17.19 -15.68
C ASP A 138 -1.25 16.48 -14.47
N ASN A 139 -0.38 15.83 -13.69
CA ASN A 139 -0.73 15.40 -12.35
C ASN A 139 -0.28 16.47 -11.37
N ILE A 140 -1.12 16.82 -10.40
CA ILE A 140 -0.87 17.87 -9.43
C ILE A 140 -0.91 17.35 -8.01
N GLN A 141 -0.16 18.01 -7.14
CA GLN A 141 -0.35 17.93 -5.70
C GLN A 141 -1.19 19.12 -5.26
N THR A 142 -2.21 18.88 -4.46
CA THR A 142 -3.02 19.91 -3.82
C THR A 142 -3.07 19.68 -2.32
N GLU A 143 -3.38 20.71 -1.56
CA GLU A 143 -3.46 20.68 -0.12
C GLU A 143 -4.82 21.22 0.31
N TYR A 144 -5.45 20.54 1.25
CA TYR A 144 -6.71 20.97 1.86
C TYR A 144 -6.47 21.26 3.33
N GLU A 145 -7.08 22.32 3.83
CA GLU A 145 -7.12 22.56 5.26
C GLU A 145 -7.93 21.45 5.94
N SER A 146 -7.40 20.94 7.03
CA SER A 146 -8.12 19.98 7.85
C SER A 146 -8.81 20.71 9.00
N ASP A 147 -10.11 20.54 9.12
CA ASP A 147 -10.88 21.12 10.23
C ASP A 147 -10.31 20.67 11.58
N GLY A 148 -9.77 21.64 12.33
CA GLY A 148 -9.23 21.41 13.67
C GLY A 148 -7.80 20.87 13.76
N SER A 149 -7.07 20.71 12.65
CA SER A 149 -5.64 20.42 12.67
C SER A 149 -4.85 21.43 11.83
N ASN A 150 -3.63 21.76 12.28
CA ASN A 150 -2.71 22.62 11.51
C ASN A 150 -1.91 21.84 10.45
N ILE A 151 -2.27 20.57 10.21
CA ILE A 151 -1.58 19.71 9.25
C ILE A 151 -2.44 19.61 8.01
N PRO A 152 -1.98 20.12 6.85
CA PRO A 152 -2.74 20.04 5.62
C PRO A 152 -2.86 18.58 5.14
N ILE A 153 -4.01 18.26 4.57
CA ILE A 153 -4.23 16.99 3.88
C ILE A 153 -3.69 17.13 2.46
N VAL A 154 -2.66 16.37 2.15
CA VAL A 154 -2.05 16.34 0.82
C VAL A 154 -2.81 15.36 -0.08
N GLU A 155 -3.18 15.85 -1.26
CA GLU A 155 -3.85 15.06 -2.29
C GLU A 155 -3.09 15.10 -3.61
N TYR A 156 -3.17 13.99 -4.35
CA TYR A 156 -2.61 13.89 -5.70
C TYR A 156 -3.73 13.60 -6.69
N LEU A 157 -3.82 14.42 -7.71
CA LEU A 157 -4.87 14.35 -8.73
C LEU A 157 -4.25 14.30 -10.11
N GLY A 158 -4.83 13.54 -11.02
CA GLY A 158 -4.43 13.50 -12.40
C GLY A 158 -4.56 12.12 -13.04
N ARG A 159 -4.32 12.08 -14.34
CA ARG A 159 -4.55 10.90 -15.17
C ARG A 159 -3.72 9.70 -14.73
N ASP A 160 -2.44 9.91 -14.40
CA ASP A 160 -1.55 8.80 -14.04
C ASP A 160 -1.90 8.27 -12.64
N ILE A 161 -2.40 9.12 -11.76
CA ILE A 161 -2.92 8.75 -10.45
C ILE A 161 -4.15 7.85 -10.61
N ASP A 162 -5.12 8.27 -11.44
CA ASP A 162 -6.33 7.49 -11.74
C ASP A 162 -6.00 6.17 -12.42
N THR A 163 -5.03 6.18 -13.35
CA THR A 163 -4.55 4.97 -14.05
C THR A 163 -3.93 3.99 -13.04
N GLY A 164 -3.12 4.48 -12.11
CA GLY A 164 -2.54 3.67 -11.04
C GLY A 164 -3.60 3.00 -10.17
N PHE A 165 -4.65 3.74 -9.78
CA PHE A 165 -5.77 3.15 -9.03
C PHE A 165 -6.53 2.09 -9.83
N ARG A 166 -6.66 2.22 -11.15
CA ARG A 166 -7.27 1.19 -12.01
C ARG A 166 -6.37 -0.02 -12.20
N LEU A 167 -5.04 0.18 -12.25
CA LEU A 167 -4.06 -0.89 -12.43
C LEU A 167 -4.21 -1.97 -11.36
N LYS A 168 -4.47 -1.60 -10.10
CA LYS A 168 -4.65 -2.54 -8.99
C LYS A 168 -5.78 -3.54 -9.16
N ALA A 169 -6.80 -3.25 -10.01
CA ALA A 169 -7.87 -4.18 -10.29
C ALA A 169 -7.38 -5.45 -11.02
N TYR A 170 -6.24 -5.37 -11.68
CA TYR A 170 -5.65 -6.49 -12.41
C TYR A 170 -4.64 -7.30 -11.59
N THR A 171 -4.31 -6.85 -10.38
CA THR A 171 -3.38 -7.59 -9.52
C THR A 171 -4.07 -8.73 -8.79
N GLN A 172 -3.31 -9.75 -8.47
CA GLN A 172 -3.76 -10.97 -7.84
C GLN A 172 -3.08 -11.15 -6.47
N ARG A 173 -3.64 -12.07 -5.67
CA ARG A 173 -3.09 -12.52 -4.40
C ARG A 173 -1.58 -12.78 -4.48
N ARG A 174 -0.81 -12.20 -3.55
CA ARG A 174 0.66 -12.36 -3.42
C ARG A 174 1.46 -11.85 -4.62
N ARG A 175 0.86 -11.03 -5.47
CA ARG A 175 1.53 -10.45 -6.62
C ARG A 175 1.67 -8.94 -6.48
N LEU A 176 2.69 -8.42 -7.12
CA LEU A 176 2.89 -7.01 -7.41
C LEU A 176 2.60 -6.80 -8.90
N ILE A 177 1.73 -5.85 -9.23
CA ILE A 177 1.58 -5.32 -10.57
C ILE A 177 2.29 -3.96 -10.63
N VAL A 178 2.98 -3.70 -11.73
CA VAL A 178 3.65 -2.41 -11.96
C VAL A 178 3.11 -1.76 -13.22
N SER A 179 3.12 -0.43 -13.27
CA SER A 179 2.74 0.28 -14.48
C SER A 179 3.80 0.10 -15.58
N PHE A 180 3.37 0.27 -16.83
CA PHE A 180 4.26 0.11 -17.99
C PHE A 180 5.44 1.09 -17.93
N GLU A 181 5.22 2.31 -17.48
CA GLU A 181 6.24 3.34 -17.33
C GLU A 181 7.38 2.90 -16.39
N LEU A 182 7.04 2.17 -15.31
CA LEU A 182 8.05 1.62 -14.38
C LEU A 182 8.91 0.52 -15.00
N VAL A 183 8.40 -0.18 -16.01
CA VAL A 183 9.15 -1.25 -16.70
C VAL A 183 10.10 -0.68 -17.74
N CYS A 184 9.78 0.52 -18.29
CA CYS A 184 10.52 1.14 -19.39
C CYS A 184 11.61 2.13 -18.93
N LEU A 185 11.74 2.40 -17.63
CA LEU A 185 12.73 3.33 -17.05
C LEU A 185 14.01 2.61 -16.63
#